data_2ec7459a19abc2162b32f2487f58a354
#
_entry.id   2ec7459a19abc2162b32f2487f58a354
#
_cell.length_a   1.000
_cell.length_b   1.000
_cell.length_c   1.000
_cell.angle_alpha   90.00
_cell.angle_beta   90.00
_cell.angle_gamma   90.00
#
_symmetry.space_group_name_H-M   'P 1'
#
loop_
_entity.id
_entity.type
_entity.pdbx_description
1 polymer ?
#
loop_
_entity_poly.entity_id
_entity_poly.type
_entity_poly.pdbx_seq_one_letter_code
_entity_poly.pdbx_strand_id
1 'polypeptide(L)'
;MRFPFFGRRPWRTFHRLAQTKGAAEPVPTPPAQPHELIDVVGIGQTETVGGVALTLLSLERYREGHVALFRLCRARGPSEREFPSPHLELAVTPEGAAPYWFWMMGGSGGGMRELEYRQSYAIVPAPPATETVIEVRTISWERYGAGTRRVVSVDTGPWRFTVKR
;
A
#
# COMPACT_ATOMS: atom_id res chain seq x y z
N MET A 1 -5.71 -9.26 32.75
CA MET A 1 -4.88 -9.68 31.60
C MET A 1 -4.29 -8.43 30.98
N ARG A 2 -2.96 -8.27 31.00
CA ARG A 2 -2.27 -7.11 30.40
C ARG A 2 -1.75 -7.55 29.04
N PHE A 3 -2.18 -6.88 27.96
CA PHE A 3 -1.61 -7.06 26.62
C PHE A 3 -0.27 -6.32 26.54
N PRO A 4 0.80 -6.95 26.02
CA PRO A 4 2.06 -6.26 25.83
C PRO A 4 1.94 -5.27 24.66
N PHE A 5 2.31 -4.01 24.90
CA PHE A 5 2.52 -2.98 23.88
C PHE A 5 3.68 -3.43 22.98
N PHE A 6 3.38 -3.77 21.73
CA PHE A 6 4.40 -3.96 20.71
C PHE A 6 4.91 -2.59 20.27
N GLY A 7 6.19 -2.34 20.58
CA GLY A 7 6.90 -1.12 20.22
C GLY A 7 6.91 -0.90 18.69
N ARG A 8 6.61 0.33 18.30
CA ARG A 8 6.66 0.83 16.93
C ARG A 8 8.09 0.74 16.39
N ARG A 9 8.41 -0.29 15.61
CA ARG A 9 9.57 -0.27 14.72
C ARG A 9 9.05 0.05 13.31
N PRO A 10 9.52 1.10 12.63
CA PRO A 10 9.14 1.37 11.26
C PRO A 10 9.72 0.27 10.37
N TRP A 11 8.84 -0.53 9.76
CA TRP A 11 9.21 -1.54 8.77
C TRP A 11 9.61 -0.81 7.48
N ARG A 12 10.90 -0.74 7.22
CA ARG A 12 11.45 -0.21 5.97
C ARG A 12 11.53 -1.35 4.96
N THR A 13 10.56 -1.48 4.08
CA THR A 13 10.67 -2.35 2.92
C THR A 13 11.20 -1.53 1.75
N PHE A 14 12.50 -1.60 1.51
CA PHE A 14 13.12 -1.05 0.31
C PHE A 14 13.03 -2.11 -0.80
N HIS A 15 12.29 -1.84 -1.87
CA HIS A 15 12.44 -2.61 -3.11
C HIS A 15 13.74 -2.18 -3.78
N ARG A 16 14.71 -3.09 -3.75
CA ARG A 16 15.98 -2.94 -4.46
C ARG A 16 15.75 -3.31 -5.92
N LEU A 17 15.64 -2.33 -6.80
CA LEU A 17 15.78 -2.53 -8.24
C LEU A 17 17.19 -3.06 -8.54
N ALA A 18 17.27 -4.02 -9.47
CA ALA A 18 18.49 -4.74 -9.84
C ALA A 18 19.67 -3.78 -10.07
N GLN A 19 20.77 -4.01 -9.37
CA GLN A 19 22.03 -3.30 -9.54
C GLN A 19 22.66 -3.73 -10.85
N THR A 20 22.66 -2.86 -11.86
CA THR A 20 23.70 -2.85 -12.88
C THR A 20 24.98 -2.29 -12.26
N LYS A 21 26.10 -2.98 -12.45
CA LYS A 21 27.45 -2.62 -12.00
C LYS A 21 27.87 -1.28 -12.65
N GLY A 22 27.66 -0.17 -11.99
CA GLY A 22 28.11 1.15 -12.34
C GLY A 22 28.14 1.96 -11.03
N ALA A 23 29.05 2.96 -10.93
CA ALA A 23 29.35 3.75 -9.74
C ALA A 23 28.11 3.94 -8.82
N ALA A 24 28.30 3.68 -7.52
CA ALA A 24 27.22 3.72 -6.54
C ALA A 24 26.52 5.08 -6.58
N GLU A 25 25.37 5.14 -7.26
CA GLU A 25 24.49 6.31 -7.14
C GLU A 25 24.09 6.47 -5.68
N PRO A 26 24.09 7.70 -5.15
CA PRO A 26 23.69 7.96 -3.78
C PRO A 26 22.27 7.41 -3.60
N VAL A 27 22.08 6.52 -2.63
CA VAL A 27 20.74 6.00 -2.28
C VAL A 27 19.90 7.21 -1.88
N PRO A 28 18.82 7.51 -2.63
CA PRO A 28 18.03 8.69 -2.34
C PRO A 28 17.46 8.59 -0.92
N THR A 29 17.56 9.68 -0.18
CA THR A 29 17.01 9.76 1.18
C THR A 29 15.48 9.71 1.08
N PRO A 30 14.82 8.82 1.82
CA PRO A 30 13.36 8.77 1.83
C PRO A 30 12.80 10.12 2.33
N PRO A 31 11.72 10.64 1.72
CA PRO A 31 11.10 11.88 2.13
C PRO A 31 10.52 11.78 3.55
N ALA A 32 10.23 12.94 4.15
CA ALA A 32 9.54 13.00 5.43
C ALA A 32 8.17 12.32 5.34
N GLN A 33 7.74 11.71 6.45
CA GLN A 33 6.38 11.17 6.53
C GLN A 33 5.35 12.29 6.50
N PRO A 34 4.19 12.09 5.84
CA PRO A 34 3.08 13.04 5.89
C PRO A 34 2.66 13.30 7.34
N HIS A 35 2.58 14.56 7.76
CA HIS A 35 2.25 14.94 9.14
C HIS A 35 1.33 16.16 9.24
N GLU A 36 1.32 17.04 8.24
CA GLU A 36 0.46 18.23 8.23
C GLU A 36 -0.78 17.98 7.37
N LEU A 37 -1.85 17.47 8.01
CA LEU A 37 -3.12 17.16 7.35
C LEU A 37 -3.80 18.45 6.86
N ILE A 38 -4.17 18.47 5.58
CA ILE A 38 -4.92 19.57 4.95
C ILE A 38 -6.41 19.22 4.96
N ASP A 39 -6.77 18.06 4.41
CA ASP A 39 -8.15 17.57 4.38
C ASP A 39 -8.23 16.06 4.13
N VAL A 40 -9.46 15.54 4.15
CA VAL A 40 -9.79 14.13 3.86
C VAL A 40 -10.88 14.07 2.80
N VAL A 41 -10.63 13.38 1.71
CA VAL A 41 -11.60 13.16 0.64
C VAL A 41 -12.11 11.73 0.71
N GLY A 42 -13.40 11.53 0.95
CA GLY A 42 -14.08 10.24 0.84
C GLY A 42 -14.24 9.87 -0.62
N ILE A 43 -13.88 8.63 -1.00
CA ILE A 43 -13.88 8.17 -2.41
C ILE A 43 -14.86 7.01 -2.62
N GLY A 44 -14.66 5.90 -1.94
CA GLY A 44 -15.57 4.73 -1.99
C GLY A 44 -15.59 3.99 -3.34
N GLN A 45 -14.58 4.17 -4.21
CA GLN A 45 -14.49 3.44 -5.48
C GLN A 45 -14.00 2.02 -5.25
N THR A 46 -14.68 1.03 -5.87
CA THR A 46 -14.32 -0.38 -5.79
C THR A 46 -14.02 -0.94 -7.18
N GLU A 47 -12.90 -1.63 -7.29
CA GLU A 47 -12.48 -2.39 -8.48
C GLU A 47 -12.30 -3.86 -8.09
N THR A 48 -12.70 -4.77 -8.99
CA THR A 48 -12.58 -6.22 -8.76
C THR A 48 -11.81 -6.86 -9.90
N VAL A 49 -10.68 -7.50 -9.58
CA VAL A 49 -9.84 -8.23 -10.53
C VAL A 49 -9.48 -9.58 -9.92
N GLY A 50 -9.65 -10.66 -10.69
CA GLY A 50 -9.24 -12.02 -10.25
C GLY A 50 -9.91 -12.50 -8.96
N GLY A 51 -11.11 -11.99 -8.63
CA GLY A 51 -11.82 -12.35 -7.38
C GLY A 51 -11.35 -11.56 -6.15
N VAL A 52 -10.46 -10.59 -6.33
CA VAL A 52 -10.03 -9.65 -5.29
C VAL A 52 -10.74 -8.32 -5.50
N ALA A 53 -11.58 -7.92 -4.55
CA ALA A 53 -12.20 -6.60 -4.52
C ALA A 53 -11.32 -5.63 -3.72
N LEU A 54 -10.90 -4.56 -4.36
CA LEU A 54 -10.13 -3.49 -3.74
C LEU A 54 -10.93 -2.20 -3.80
N THR A 55 -11.12 -1.56 -2.66
CA THR A 55 -11.82 -0.28 -2.52
C THR A 55 -10.86 0.79 -2.06
N LEU A 56 -10.74 1.89 -2.78
CA LEU A 56 -10.13 3.11 -2.28
C LEU A 56 -11.19 3.85 -1.46
N LEU A 57 -11.07 3.80 -0.13
CA LEU A 57 -12.05 4.37 0.80
C LEU A 57 -11.94 5.89 0.89
N SER A 58 -10.72 6.38 1.07
CA SER A 58 -10.42 7.80 1.22
C SER A 58 -9.01 8.14 0.80
N LEU A 59 -8.79 9.42 0.55
CA LEU A 59 -7.49 10.03 0.37
C LEU A 59 -7.34 11.17 1.37
N GLU A 60 -6.41 11.03 2.30
CA GLU A 60 -6.01 12.09 3.20
C GLU A 60 -4.93 12.91 2.51
N ARG A 61 -5.13 14.23 2.42
CA ARG A 61 -4.17 15.15 1.80
C ARG A 61 -3.35 15.83 2.86
N TYR A 62 -2.05 15.72 2.73
CA TYR A 62 -1.05 16.36 3.58
C TYR A 62 -0.22 17.32 2.73
N ARG A 63 0.51 18.23 3.39
CA ARG A 63 1.42 19.15 2.71
C ARG A 63 2.52 18.37 1.96
N GLU A 64 3.03 17.30 2.55
CA GLU A 64 4.15 16.51 2.03
C GLU A 64 3.71 15.48 0.98
N GLY A 65 2.46 15.06 1.01
CA GLY A 65 1.96 13.97 0.18
C GLY A 65 0.52 13.60 0.48
N HIS A 66 0.13 12.40 0.07
CA HIS A 66 -1.18 11.84 0.34
C HIS A 66 -1.07 10.54 1.15
N VAL A 67 -2.14 10.19 1.87
CA VAL A 67 -2.31 8.85 2.44
C VAL A 67 -3.59 8.25 1.88
N ALA A 68 -3.44 7.18 1.10
CA ALA A 68 -4.55 6.42 0.52
C ALA A 68 -4.96 5.30 1.47
N LEU A 69 -6.25 5.26 1.84
CA LEU A 69 -6.81 4.19 2.66
C LEU A 69 -7.55 3.19 1.77
N PHE A 70 -7.09 1.96 1.76
CA PHE A 70 -7.67 0.85 1.00
C PHE A 70 -8.39 -0.14 1.91
N ARG A 71 -9.51 -0.69 1.41
CA ARG A 71 -10.14 -1.92 1.90
C ARG A 71 -9.99 -2.99 0.83
N LEU A 72 -9.51 -4.14 1.21
CA LEU A 72 -9.28 -5.28 0.35
C LEU A 72 -10.09 -6.45 0.86
N CYS A 73 -10.85 -7.10 -0.04
CA CYS A 73 -11.64 -8.28 0.27
C CYS A 73 -11.37 -9.37 -0.78
N ARG A 74 -11.20 -10.61 -0.30
CA ARG A 74 -11.17 -11.79 -1.16
C ARG A 74 -11.70 -13.02 -0.44
N ALA A 75 -12.19 -14.00 -1.19
CA ALA A 75 -12.52 -15.29 -0.62
C ALA A 75 -11.28 -15.95 -0.01
N ARG A 76 -11.43 -16.58 1.13
CA ARG A 76 -10.40 -17.40 1.75
C ARG A 76 -10.30 -18.74 1.02
N GLY A 77 -9.09 -19.13 0.65
CA GLY A 77 -8.85 -20.45 0.07
C GLY A 77 -9.07 -21.56 1.08
N PRO A 78 -9.55 -22.74 0.66
CA PRO A 78 -9.88 -23.85 1.56
C PRO A 78 -8.67 -24.38 2.35
N SER A 79 -7.46 -24.18 1.84
CA SER A 79 -6.21 -24.60 2.47
C SER A 79 -5.51 -23.50 3.27
N GLU A 80 -6.04 -22.29 3.29
CA GLU A 80 -5.44 -21.17 4.01
C GLU A 80 -5.74 -21.27 5.51
N ARG A 81 -4.84 -21.88 6.27
CA ARG A 81 -4.92 -21.99 7.73
C ARG A 81 -4.46 -20.72 8.45
N GLU A 82 -3.63 -19.92 7.83
CA GLU A 82 -3.04 -18.69 8.38
C GLU A 82 -3.52 -17.48 7.60
N PHE A 83 -3.43 -16.31 8.21
CA PHE A 83 -3.81 -15.03 7.59
C PHE A 83 -2.57 -14.40 6.94
N PRO A 84 -2.40 -14.50 5.61
CA PRO A 84 -1.32 -13.80 4.94
C PRO A 84 -1.59 -12.29 4.95
N SER A 85 -0.55 -11.49 5.15
CA SER A 85 -0.65 -10.02 5.06
C SER A 85 -0.54 -9.58 3.61
N PRO A 86 -1.46 -8.76 3.08
CA PRO A 86 -1.34 -8.21 1.74
C PRO A 86 -0.32 -7.07 1.71
N HIS A 87 0.40 -6.96 0.60
CA HIS A 87 1.27 -5.84 0.28
C HIS A 87 0.93 -5.34 -1.12
N LEU A 88 0.59 -4.05 -1.24
CA LEU A 88 0.16 -3.44 -2.49
C LEU A 88 1.35 -2.78 -3.20
N GLU A 89 1.52 -3.06 -4.49
CA GLU A 89 2.43 -2.33 -5.37
C GLU A 89 1.66 -1.22 -6.09
N LEU A 90 1.99 0.03 -5.76
CA LEU A 90 1.28 1.21 -6.21
C LEU A 90 2.00 1.91 -7.36
N ALA A 91 1.21 2.55 -8.23
CA ALA A 91 1.66 3.54 -9.19
C ALA A 91 0.69 4.72 -9.21
N VAL A 92 1.17 5.89 -9.62
CA VAL A 92 0.38 7.12 -9.72
C VAL A 92 0.60 7.78 -11.08
N THR A 93 -0.48 8.22 -11.69
CA THR A 93 -0.50 8.93 -12.97
C THR A 93 -1.29 10.24 -12.81
N PRO A 94 -0.83 11.38 -13.34
CA PRO A 94 0.41 11.55 -14.10
C PRO A 94 1.66 11.41 -13.21
N GLU A 95 2.76 11.03 -13.85
CA GLU A 95 4.06 11.01 -13.16
C GLU A 95 4.44 12.43 -12.73
N GLY A 96 4.95 12.56 -11.53
CA GLY A 96 5.45 13.83 -11.00
C GLY A 96 6.82 14.20 -11.60
N ALA A 97 7.29 15.41 -11.30
CA ALA A 97 8.64 15.87 -11.65
C ALA A 97 9.74 15.03 -10.93
N ALA A 98 9.38 14.38 -9.85
CA ALA A 98 10.22 13.45 -9.11
C ALA A 98 9.48 12.10 -8.95
N PRO A 99 10.21 10.98 -8.81
CA PRO A 99 9.59 9.68 -8.58
C PRO A 99 8.80 9.68 -7.27
N TYR A 100 7.65 8.98 -7.28
CA TYR A 100 6.85 8.79 -6.08
C TYR A 100 7.47 7.75 -5.16
N TRP A 101 7.38 8.02 -3.88
CA TRP A 101 7.69 7.07 -2.82
C TRP A 101 6.39 6.52 -2.25
N PHE A 102 6.37 5.20 -2.05
CA PHE A 102 5.23 4.50 -1.49
C PHE A 102 5.67 3.68 -0.29
N TRP A 103 4.95 3.80 0.81
CA TRP A 103 5.14 2.89 1.95
C TRP A 103 3.86 2.70 2.75
N MET A 104 3.72 1.53 3.32
CA MET A 104 2.59 1.22 4.18
C MET A 104 2.73 1.95 5.51
N MET A 105 1.72 2.74 5.88
CA MET A 105 1.65 3.48 7.14
C MET A 105 1.06 2.62 8.26
N GLY A 106 0.14 1.73 7.92
CA GLY A 106 -0.53 0.84 8.85
C GLY A 106 -1.48 -0.10 8.16
N GLY A 107 -1.92 -1.10 8.88
CA GLY A 107 -2.90 -2.04 8.37
C GLY A 107 -3.44 -2.96 9.46
N SER A 108 -4.64 -3.47 9.22
CA SER A 108 -5.31 -4.46 10.05
C SER A 108 -6.16 -5.36 9.16
N GLY A 109 -6.40 -6.58 9.58
CA GLY A 109 -7.28 -7.46 8.82
C GLY A 109 -7.35 -8.87 9.37
N GLY A 110 -8.19 -9.66 8.73
CA GLY A 110 -8.47 -11.03 9.07
C GLY A 110 -9.81 -11.47 8.51
N GLY A 111 -10.31 -12.60 8.94
CA GLY A 111 -11.63 -13.12 8.57
C GLY A 111 -11.65 -14.64 8.46
N MET A 112 -12.77 -15.27 8.75
CA MET A 112 -12.89 -16.74 8.73
C MET A 112 -13.24 -17.30 7.35
N ARG A 113 -14.19 -16.68 6.66
CA ARG A 113 -14.69 -17.11 5.33
C ARG A 113 -14.17 -16.19 4.23
N GLU A 114 -14.13 -14.89 4.50
CA GLU A 114 -13.64 -13.84 3.65
C GLU A 114 -12.49 -13.13 4.37
N LEU A 115 -11.41 -12.90 3.65
CA LEU A 115 -10.30 -12.11 4.16
C LEU A 115 -10.60 -10.64 3.86
N GLU A 116 -10.72 -9.84 4.90
CA GLU A 116 -10.86 -8.40 4.81
C GLU A 116 -9.66 -7.73 5.45
N TYR A 117 -9.04 -6.79 4.71
CA TYR A 117 -7.92 -5.99 5.18
C TYR A 117 -8.19 -4.52 4.92
N ARG A 118 -7.72 -3.68 5.85
CA ARG A 118 -7.63 -2.23 5.66
C ARG A 118 -6.18 -1.84 5.79
N GLN A 119 -5.69 -1.08 4.82
CA GLN A 119 -4.30 -0.65 4.77
C GLN A 119 -4.22 0.80 4.31
N SER A 120 -3.32 1.56 4.92
CA SER A 120 -3.00 2.93 4.52
C SER A 120 -1.59 2.99 3.91
N TYR A 121 -1.50 3.70 2.80
CA TYR A 121 -0.24 3.90 2.07
C TYR A 121 0.04 5.38 1.89
N ALA A 122 1.23 5.81 2.28
CA ALA A 122 1.73 7.13 1.93
C ALA A 122 2.18 7.16 0.46
N ILE A 123 1.89 8.28 -0.20
CA ILE A 123 2.27 8.63 -1.58
C ILE A 123 2.95 10.00 -1.50
N VAL A 124 4.26 10.04 -1.69
CA VAL A 124 5.06 11.27 -1.55
C VAL A 124 6.00 11.42 -2.75
N PRO A 125 6.10 12.60 -3.36
CA PRO A 125 5.41 13.86 -3.05
C PRO A 125 3.91 13.83 -3.38
N ALA A 126 3.18 14.90 -3.02
CA ALA A 126 1.79 15.05 -3.42
C ALA A 126 1.66 15.09 -4.95
N PRO A 127 0.74 14.33 -5.57
CA PRO A 127 0.50 14.40 -7.00
C PRO A 127 0.08 15.83 -7.41
N PRO A 128 0.66 16.40 -8.49
CA PRO A 128 0.44 17.80 -8.86
C PRO A 128 -0.89 18.06 -9.56
N ALA A 129 -1.54 17.02 -10.10
CA ALA A 129 -2.69 17.16 -10.99
C ALA A 129 -4.01 17.33 -10.24
N THR A 130 -4.98 17.97 -10.91
CA THR A 130 -6.38 18.04 -10.46
C THR A 130 -7.11 16.70 -10.57
N GLU A 131 -6.65 15.85 -11.46
CA GLU A 131 -7.10 14.48 -11.62
C GLU A 131 -5.90 13.54 -11.51
N THR A 132 -5.99 12.55 -10.64
CA THR A 132 -4.92 11.60 -10.35
C THR A 132 -5.49 10.18 -10.44
N VAL A 133 -4.78 9.30 -11.14
CA VAL A 133 -5.08 7.86 -11.13
C VAL A 133 -4.11 7.16 -10.19
N ILE A 134 -4.66 6.50 -9.19
CA ILE A 134 -3.91 5.59 -8.31
C ILE A 134 -4.15 4.18 -8.83
N GLU A 135 -3.10 3.50 -9.22
CA GLU A 135 -3.14 2.13 -9.73
C GLU A 135 -2.47 1.19 -8.74
N VAL A 136 -3.12 0.09 -8.40
CA VAL A 136 -2.49 -1.05 -7.74
C VAL A 136 -2.18 -2.08 -8.81
N ARG A 137 -0.89 -2.36 -9.03
CA ARG A 137 -0.41 -3.28 -10.07
C ARG A 137 -0.46 -4.72 -9.64
N THR A 138 0.02 -4.97 -8.41
CA THR A 138 0.05 -6.30 -7.82
C THR A 138 -0.32 -6.25 -6.34
N ILE A 139 -0.83 -7.38 -5.83
CA ILE A 139 -1.05 -7.62 -4.41
C ILE A 139 -0.29 -8.87 -4.05
N SER A 140 0.81 -8.71 -3.32
CA SER A 140 1.60 -9.84 -2.80
C SER A 140 1.07 -10.25 -1.43
N TRP A 141 0.71 -11.51 -1.29
CA TRP A 141 0.28 -12.09 -0.01
C TRP A 141 1.48 -12.69 0.70
N GLU A 142 1.75 -12.25 1.90
CA GLU A 142 2.99 -12.55 2.60
C GLU A 142 2.73 -13.18 3.95
N ARG A 143 3.59 -14.12 4.32
CA ARG A 143 3.65 -14.68 5.67
C ARG A 143 4.93 -14.25 6.34
N TYR A 144 4.81 -13.92 7.60
CA TYR A 144 5.93 -13.57 8.46
C TYR A 144 6.09 -14.66 9.53
N GLY A 145 7.27 -15.24 9.63
CA GLY A 145 7.58 -16.25 10.65
C GLY A 145 9.09 -16.35 10.88
N ALA A 146 9.50 -16.50 12.14
CA ALA A 146 10.90 -16.69 12.57
C ALA A 146 11.89 -15.69 11.91
N GLY A 147 11.48 -14.42 11.72
CA GLY A 147 12.32 -13.40 11.10
C GLY A 147 12.39 -13.45 9.58
N THR A 148 11.67 -14.35 8.92
CA THR A 148 11.62 -14.47 7.45
C THR A 148 10.28 -13.98 6.91
N ARG A 149 10.35 -13.36 5.73
CA ARG A 149 9.20 -12.96 4.91
C ARG A 149 9.10 -13.91 3.72
N ARG A 150 7.93 -14.49 3.51
CA ARG A 150 7.66 -15.37 2.37
C ARG A 150 6.42 -14.93 1.62
N VAL A 151 6.54 -14.67 0.32
CA VAL A 151 5.40 -14.48 -0.58
C VAL A 151 4.75 -15.84 -0.81
N VAL A 152 3.45 -15.95 -0.55
CA VAL A 152 2.66 -17.19 -0.72
C VAL A 152 1.82 -17.18 -1.99
N SER A 153 1.38 -16.01 -2.43
CA SER A 153 0.70 -15.80 -3.72
C SER A 153 0.79 -14.34 -4.15
N VAL A 154 0.51 -14.09 -5.42
CA VAL A 154 0.45 -12.75 -6.02
C VAL A 154 -0.79 -12.68 -6.88
N ASP A 155 -1.63 -11.67 -6.65
CA ASP A 155 -2.71 -11.29 -7.55
C ASP A 155 -2.23 -10.13 -8.42
N THR A 156 -2.51 -10.22 -9.73
CA THR A 156 -2.10 -9.22 -10.73
C THR A 156 -3.29 -8.39 -11.15
N GLY A 157 -3.15 -7.04 -11.02
CA GLY A 157 -4.12 -6.05 -11.40
C GLY A 157 -4.19 -5.79 -12.90
N PRO A 158 -4.55 -4.59 -13.32
CA PRO A 158 -4.60 -3.38 -12.49
C PRO A 158 -5.95 -3.14 -11.79
N TRP A 159 -5.93 -2.62 -10.58
CA TRP A 159 -7.04 -1.93 -9.92
C TRP A 159 -6.79 -0.42 -10.04
N ARG A 160 -7.69 0.33 -10.67
CA ARG A 160 -7.49 1.75 -10.98
C ARG A 160 -8.53 2.63 -10.34
N PHE A 161 -8.08 3.67 -9.65
CA PHE A 161 -8.92 4.62 -8.95
C PHE A 161 -8.64 6.04 -9.46
N THR A 162 -9.69 6.70 -9.95
CA THR A 162 -9.57 8.09 -10.41
C THR A 162 -10.01 9.03 -9.30
N VAL A 163 -9.11 9.89 -8.86
CA VAL A 163 -9.35 10.90 -7.82
C VAL A 163 -9.35 12.27 -8.47
N LYS A 164 -10.45 13.00 -8.30
CA LYS A 164 -10.60 14.40 -8.74
C LYS A 164 -10.52 15.32 -7.53
N ARG A 165 -9.81 16.44 -7.71
CA ARG A 165 -9.80 17.55 -6.73
C ARG A 165 -11.00 18.44 -6.88
#